data_87ebc67179c1b7d695cff65836fce50f
#
_entry.id   87ebc67179c1b7d695cff65836fce50f
#
_cell.length_a   1.000
_cell.length_b   1.000
_cell.length_c   1.000
_cell.angle_alpha   90.00
_cell.angle_beta   90.00
_cell.angle_gamma   90.00
#
_symmetry.space_group_name_H-M   'P 1'
#
loop_
_entity.id
_entity.type
_entity.pdbx_description
1 polymer ?
#
loop_
_entity_poly.entity_id
_entity_poly.type
_entity_poly.pdbx_seq_one_letter_code
_entity_poly.pdbx_strand_id
1 'polypeptide(L)'
;MVRDFLGLGFGLLIALAVLDVPAQAQVGYDRPGGDYASFPMRSADPAQCAARCERDPRCRAWGFSYPVTENANAVCWLKSRVMPRIASSCCVSGVRGTGVIEPRSAPLEFGVDRTGGDYKQFEIPTDPSGKSCESACEGEEGCRAWTYVRPGYIGSSAVCFLKNHITRPVRKPCCISGVVR
;
A
#
# COMPACT_ATOMS: atom_id res chain seq x y z
N MET A 1 -25.04 68.32 -23.22
CA MET A 1 -25.68 67.19 -22.53
C MET A 1 -24.81 65.96 -22.82
N VAL A 2 -23.93 65.64 -21.87
CA VAL A 2 -23.04 64.47 -21.94
C VAL A 2 -23.54 63.50 -20.86
N ARG A 3 -23.90 62.28 -21.25
CA ARG A 3 -24.35 61.21 -20.36
C ARG A 3 -23.20 60.24 -20.15
N ASP A 4 -22.68 60.23 -18.92
CA ASP A 4 -21.69 59.28 -18.45
C ASP A 4 -22.33 57.90 -18.26
N PHE A 5 -21.77 56.87 -18.93
CA PHE A 5 -22.06 55.47 -18.65
C PHE A 5 -20.96 54.89 -17.74
N LEU A 6 -21.26 54.76 -16.48
CA LEU A 6 -20.45 53.93 -15.54
C LEU A 6 -20.72 52.48 -15.83
N GLY A 7 -19.75 51.79 -16.42
CA GLY A 7 -19.73 50.34 -16.52
C GLY A 7 -19.24 49.68 -15.21
N LEU A 8 -20.15 49.07 -14.46
CA LEU A 8 -19.78 48.16 -13.37
C LEU A 8 -19.27 46.84 -13.93
N GLY A 9 -17.96 46.65 -13.87
CA GLY A 9 -17.34 45.34 -14.15
C GLY A 9 -17.54 44.39 -12.98
N PHE A 10 -18.42 43.41 -13.13
CA PHE A 10 -18.56 42.29 -12.17
C PHE A 10 -17.39 41.32 -12.38
N GLY A 11 -16.37 41.44 -11.55
CA GLY A 11 -15.28 40.47 -11.50
C GLY A 11 -15.76 39.16 -10.87
N LEU A 12 -15.90 38.12 -11.69
CA LEU A 12 -16.21 36.77 -11.23
C LEU A 12 -14.96 36.17 -10.56
N LEU A 13 -14.88 36.20 -9.23
CA LEU A 13 -13.88 35.49 -8.45
C LEU A 13 -14.21 33.98 -8.49
N ILE A 14 -13.53 33.24 -9.36
CA ILE A 14 -13.56 31.78 -9.35
C ILE A 14 -12.73 31.34 -8.15
N ALA A 15 -13.39 30.98 -7.04
CA ALA A 15 -12.76 30.29 -5.92
C ALA A 15 -12.39 28.87 -6.37
N LEU A 16 -11.11 28.63 -6.60
CA LEU A 16 -10.57 27.29 -6.76
C LEU A 16 -10.72 26.56 -5.43
N ALA A 17 -11.75 25.73 -5.33
CA ALA A 17 -11.87 24.77 -4.23
C ALA A 17 -10.72 23.77 -4.35
N VAL A 18 -9.73 23.89 -3.47
CA VAL A 18 -8.71 22.86 -3.29
C VAL A 18 -9.43 21.68 -2.65
N LEU A 19 -9.66 20.63 -3.43
CA LEU A 19 -10.16 19.37 -2.92
C LEU A 19 -9.05 18.76 -2.08
N ASP A 20 -9.17 18.87 -0.75
CA ASP A 20 -8.33 18.11 0.19
C ASP A 20 -8.60 16.62 -0.02
N VAL A 21 -7.75 15.97 -0.82
CA VAL A 21 -7.75 14.50 -0.94
C VAL A 21 -7.23 13.97 0.41
N PRO A 22 -8.05 13.22 1.17
CA PRO A 22 -7.60 12.68 2.45
C PRO A 22 -6.34 11.84 2.23
N ALA A 23 -5.31 12.11 3.04
CA ALA A 23 -4.06 11.38 3.00
C ALA A 23 -4.28 9.94 3.46
N GLN A 24 -4.43 9.03 2.51
CA GLN A 24 -4.69 7.61 2.75
C GLN A 24 -3.41 6.88 3.17
N ALA A 25 -3.56 5.84 3.99
CA ALA A 25 -2.47 4.90 4.26
C ALA A 25 -2.04 4.23 2.96
N GLN A 26 -0.74 4.12 2.75
CA GLN A 26 -0.19 3.70 1.47
C GLN A 26 0.67 2.45 1.64
N VAL A 27 0.24 1.39 0.99
CA VAL A 27 1.00 0.15 0.80
C VAL A 27 2.13 0.41 -0.21
N GLY A 28 3.32 -0.16 0.05
CA GLY A 28 4.49 0.06 -0.80
C GLY A 28 5.17 1.42 -0.56
N TYR A 29 4.90 2.06 0.57
CA TYR A 29 5.53 3.32 0.97
C TYR A 29 5.94 3.31 2.43
N ASP A 30 7.08 3.93 2.71
CA ASP A 30 7.52 4.29 4.06
C ASP A 30 7.54 5.81 4.24
N ARG A 31 7.61 6.24 5.50
CA ARG A 31 7.82 7.64 5.93
C ARG A 31 8.98 7.70 6.90
N PRO A 32 10.24 7.65 6.43
CA PRO A 32 11.41 7.60 7.32
C PRO A 32 11.51 8.82 8.22
N GLY A 33 11.87 8.57 9.48
CA GLY A 33 12.11 9.61 10.48
C GLY A 33 10.85 10.07 11.23
N GLY A 34 11.08 10.92 12.22
CA GLY A 34 10.02 11.39 13.12
C GLY A 34 9.54 10.34 14.15
N ASP A 35 10.23 9.21 14.25
CA ASP A 35 9.89 8.11 15.15
C ASP A 35 10.12 8.51 16.61
N TYR A 36 9.16 8.21 17.46
CA TYR A 36 9.29 8.35 18.92
C TYR A 36 9.04 7.03 19.65
N ALA A 37 8.49 6.04 18.99
CA ALA A 37 8.29 4.70 19.52
C ALA A 37 8.29 3.66 18.39
N SER A 38 8.81 2.47 18.70
CA SER A 38 8.73 1.31 17.82
C SER A 38 8.52 0.05 18.67
N PHE A 39 7.79 -0.91 18.12
CA PHE A 39 7.57 -2.17 18.82
C PHE A 39 7.29 -3.31 17.85
N PRO A 40 7.74 -4.53 18.22
CA PRO A 40 7.43 -5.72 17.44
C PRO A 40 5.93 -6.03 17.48
N MET A 41 5.40 -6.49 16.36
CA MET A 41 4.02 -6.89 16.21
C MET A 41 3.95 -8.39 15.95
N ARG A 42 3.14 -9.10 16.76
CA ARG A 42 2.90 -10.54 16.54
C ARG A 42 2.07 -10.81 15.27
N SER A 43 1.22 -9.87 14.94
CA SER A 43 0.40 -9.92 13.71
C SER A 43 1.05 -9.05 12.63
N ALA A 44 1.14 -9.58 11.43
CA ALA A 44 1.59 -8.84 10.26
C ALA A 44 0.44 -8.01 9.63
N ASP A 45 -0.38 -7.41 10.48
CA ASP A 45 -1.53 -6.59 10.09
C ASP A 45 -1.24 -5.10 10.35
N PRO A 46 -1.04 -4.28 9.31
CA PRO A 46 -0.79 -2.85 9.46
C PRO A 46 -1.95 -2.08 10.10
N ALA A 47 -3.19 -2.62 10.06
CA ALA A 47 -4.34 -1.98 10.71
C ALA A 47 -4.15 -1.87 12.23
N GLN A 48 -3.44 -2.80 12.85
CA GLN A 48 -3.14 -2.73 14.29
C GLN A 48 -2.13 -1.62 14.60
N CYS A 49 -1.18 -1.34 13.70
CA CYS A 49 -0.27 -0.20 13.84
C CYS A 49 -1.02 1.12 13.70
N ALA A 50 -1.87 1.25 12.69
CA ALA A 50 -2.75 2.41 12.54
C ALA A 50 -3.60 2.64 13.79
N ALA A 51 -4.27 1.60 14.29
CA ALA A 51 -5.10 1.69 15.50
C ALA A 51 -4.31 2.09 16.76
N ARG A 52 -3.02 1.74 16.85
CA ARG A 52 -2.16 2.26 17.93
C ARG A 52 -1.89 3.74 17.79
N CYS A 53 -1.61 4.21 16.56
CA CYS A 53 -1.43 5.64 16.28
C CYS A 53 -2.69 6.45 16.64
N GLU A 54 -3.87 5.92 16.35
CA GLU A 54 -5.14 6.60 16.69
C GLU A 54 -5.32 6.82 18.20
N ARG A 55 -4.87 5.87 19.02
CA ARG A 55 -4.98 5.93 20.49
C ARG A 55 -3.90 6.78 21.18
N ASP A 56 -2.79 7.11 20.49
CA ASP A 56 -1.73 7.94 21.06
C ASP A 56 -1.84 9.38 20.58
N PRO A 57 -2.13 10.36 21.47
CA PRO A 57 -2.30 11.77 21.09
C PRO A 57 -1.02 12.39 20.51
N ARG A 58 0.16 11.83 20.75
CA ARG A 58 1.43 12.29 20.17
C ARG A 58 1.61 11.81 18.75
N CYS A 59 0.92 10.74 18.35
CA CYS A 59 1.08 10.17 17.02
C CYS A 59 0.46 11.06 15.95
N ARG A 60 1.23 11.37 14.91
CA ARG A 60 0.79 12.12 13.74
C ARG A 60 0.81 11.24 12.48
N ALA A 61 1.74 10.28 12.44
CA ALA A 61 1.87 9.33 11.36
C ALA A 61 2.42 8.01 11.91
N TRP A 62 2.32 6.95 11.12
CA TRP A 62 2.81 5.64 11.48
C TRP A 62 3.47 4.97 10.26
N GLY A 63 4.37 4.06 10.51
CA GLY A 63 4.95 3.13 9.56
C GLY A 63 4.82 1.71 10.08
N PHE A 64 4.62 0.78 9.20
CA PHE A 64 4.58 -0.64 9.50
C PHE A 64 5.53 -1.35 8.55
N SER A 65 6.51 -2.05 9.10
CA SER A 65 7.44 -2.88 8.34
C SER A 65 6.99 -4.33 8.40
N TYR A 66 6.81 -4.95 7.25
CA TYR A 66 6.57 -6.39 7.18
C TYR A 66 7.80 -7.16 7.69
N PRO A 67 7.63 -8.38 8.22
CA PRO A 67 8.76 -9.24 8.54
C PRO A 67 9.67 -9.41 7.32
N VAL A 68 10.97 -9.46 7.54
CA VAL A 68 11.96 -9.70 6.47
C VAL A 68 12.22 -11.20 6.23
N THR A 69 11.79 -12.04 7.17
CA THR A 69 11.82 -13.52 7.07
C THR A 69 10.59 -14.10 7.78
N GLU A 70 10.28 -15.36 7.56
CA GLU A 70 9.13 -16.04 8.18
C GLU A 70 9.14 -16.01 9.72
N ASN A 71 10.32 -15.99 10.33
CA ASN A 71 10.50 -16.01 11.79
C ASN A 71 10.69 -14.60 12.40
N ALA A 72 10.73 -13.55 11.58
CA ALA A 72 10.85 -12.18 12.06
C ALA A 72 9.49 -11.62 12.46
N ASN A 73 9.50 -10.68 13.39
CA ASN A 73 8.31 -9.91 13.71
C ASN A 73 8.14 -8.73 12.74
N ALA A 74 6.90 -8.40 12.43
CA ALA A 74 6.59 -7.10 11.89
C ALA A 74 6.91 -6.01 12.93
N VAL A 75 7.17 -4.78 12.49
CA VAL A 75 7.46 -3.65 13.37
C VAL A 75 6.51 -2.50 13.08
N CYS A 76 5.92 -1.96 14.14
CA CYS A 76 5.15 -0.74 14.08
C CYS A 76 5.98 0.45 14.58
N TRP A 77 6.00 1.53 13.81
CA TRP A 77 6.71 2.77 14.08
C TRP A 77 5.71 3.89 14.27
N LEU A 78 5.67 4.51 15.45
CA LEU A 78 4.85 5.70 15.69
C LEU A 78 5.68 6.97 15.55
N LYS A 79 5.13 7.94 14.84
CA LYS A 79 5.84 9.15 14.42
C LYS A 79 5.12 10.41 14.95
N SER A 80 5.90 11.33 15.52
CA SER A 80 5.40 12.61 16.03
C SER A 80 5.21 13.68 14.95
N ARG A 81 5.69 13.41 13.73
CA ARG A 81 5.56 14.29 12.56
C ARG A 81 5.20 13.48 11.32
N VAL A 82 4.51 14.12 10.38
CA VAL A 82 4.22 13.56 9.07
C VAL A 82 5.42 13.82 8.15
N MET A 83 6.21 12.78 7.90
CA MET A 83 7.35 12.85 6.99
C MET A 83 6.90 12.58 5.55
N PRO A 84 7.63 13.08 4.54
CA PRO A 84 7.41 12.70 3.15
C PRO A 84 7.46 11.18 2.97
N ARG A 85 6.61 10.66 2.11
CA ARG A 85 6.61 9.23 1.76
C ARG A 85 7.68 8.93 0.72
N ILE A 86 8.30 7.78 0.84
CA ILE A 86 9.19 7.19 -0.17
C ILE A 86 8.69 5.80 -0.55
N ALA A 87 8.88 5.39 -1.79
CA ALA A 87 8.54 4.04 -2.22
C ALA A 87 9.41 3.01 -1.47
N SER A 88 8.79 1.98 -0.92
CA SER A 88 9.47 0.93 -0.14
C SER A 88 8.67 -0.36 -0.16
N SER A 89 9.29 -1.44 -0.63
CA SER A 89 8.65 -2.75 -0.71
C SER A 89 8.37 -3.41 0.66
N CYS A 90 9.04 -2.91 1.73
CA CYS A 90 8.89 -3.49 3.07
C CYS A 90 7.60 -3.08 3.77
N CYS A 91 6.97 -1.99 3.30
CA CYS A 91 6.30 -1.18 4.29
C CYS A 91 4.90 -0.71 3.88
N VAL A 92 4.11 -0.38 4.89
CA VAL A 92 2.86 0.36 4.78
C VAL A 92 2.97 1.56 5.69
N SER A 93 2.57 2.73 5.26
CA SER A 93 2.59 3.91 6.11
C SER A 93 1.32 4.74 5.97
N GLY A 94 0.99 5.49 7.00
CA GLY A 94 -0.19 6.35 6.99
C GLY A 94 -0.07 7.53 7.92
N VAL A 95 -1.03 8.41 7.81
CA VAL A 95 -1.23 9.57 8.69
C VAL A 95 -2.37 9.24 9.65
N ARG A 96 -2.31 9.75 10.87
CA ARG A 96 -3.39 9.59 11.85
C ARG A 96 -4.73 10.06 11.25
N GLY A 97 -5.80 9.33 11.53
CA GLY A 97 -7.14 9.62 11.01
C GLY A 97 -7.44 9.03 9.63
N THR A 98 -6.45 8.45 8.96
CA THR A 98 -6.66 7.92 7.60
C THR A 98 -6.89 6.41 7.55
N GLY A 99 -6.71 5.69 8.66
CA GLY A 99 -6.83 4.24 8.72
C GLY A 99 -5.85 3.51 7.80
N VAL A 100 -6.05 2.21 7.64
CA VAL A 100 -5.44 1.42 6.56
C VAL A 100 -6.49 1.20 5.49
N ILE A 101 -6.37 1.88 4.38
CA ILE A 101 -7.14 1.54 3.19
C ILE A 101 -6.27 0.55 2.39
N GLU A 102 -6.46 -0.74 2.66
CA GLU A 102 -6.07 -1.73 1.66
C GLU A 102 -6.92 -1.43 0.42
N PRO A 103 -6.31 -1.25 -0.76
CA PRO A 103 -7.10 -1.10 -1.97
C PRO A 103 -8.02 -2.34 -2.11
N ARG A 104 -9.30 -2.17 -1.87
CA ARG A 104 -10.30 -3.22 -2.07
C ARG A 104 -10.70 -3.37 -3.53
N SER A 105 -10.13 -2.55 -4.38
CA SER A 105 -10.34 -2.67 -5.82
C SER A 105 -9.53 -3.86 -6.33
N ALA A 106 -10.24 -4.98 -6.62
CA ALA A 106 -9.67 -5.96 -7.54
C ALA A 106 -8.88 -5.22 -8.65
N PRO A 107 -7.68 -5.64 -8.98
CA PRO A 107 -7.23 -7.02 -8.87
C PRO A 107 -6.15 -7.29 -7.80
N LEU A 108 -5.69 -6.29 -7.03
CA LEU A 108 -4.52 -6.39 -6.14
C LEU A 108 -4.92 -6.63 -4.67
N GLU A 109 -4.41 -7.71 -4.08
CA GLU A 109 -4.65 -8.10 -2.69
C GLU A 109 -3.34 -8.07 -1.91
N PHE A 110 -3.09 -7.00 -1.17
CA PHE A 110 -1.86 -6.83 -0.38
C PHE A 110 -1.89 -7.63 0.92
N GLY A 111 -0.75 -8.23 1.29
CA GLY A 111 -0.65 -9.08 2.48
C GLY A 111 -1.45 -10.38 2.34
N VAL A 112 -1.66 -10.86 1.14
CA VAL A 112 -2.46 -12.04 0.81
C VAL A 112 -1.68 -12.94 -0.13
N ASP A 113 -1.73 -14.25 0.16
CA ASP A 113 -1.33 -15.31 -0.75
C ASP A 113 -2.57 -16.08 -1.21
N ARG A 114 -2.55 -16.52 -2.46
CA ARG A 114 -3.51 -17.48 -3.02
C ARG A 114 -2.81 -18.82 -3.18
N THR A 115 -2.68 -19.55 -2.06
CA THR A 115 -1.90 -20.81 -1.99
C THR A 115 -2.45 -21.89 -2.91
N GLY A 116 -1.57 -22.47 -3.73
CA GLY A 116 -1.91 -23.56 -4.66
C GLY A 116 -2.29 -23.07 -6.06
N GLY A 117 -2.45 -24.04 -6.96
CA GLY A 117 -2.72 -23.78 -8.38
C GLY A 117 -1.50 -23.30 -9.19
N ASP A 118 -0.32 -23.33 -8.60
CA ASP A 118 0.91 -22.86 -9.23
C ASP A 118 1.31 -23.79 -10.39
N TYR A 119 1.46 -23.22 -11.57
CA TYR A 119 1.96 -23.95 -12.74
C TYR A 119 3.27 -23.36 -13.26
N LYS A 120 3.62 -22.14 -12.85
CA LYS A 120 4.85 -21.46 -13.23
C LYS A 120 5.33 -20.57 -12.10
N GLN A 121 6.64 -20.56 -11.88
CA GLN A 121 7.29 -19.63 -10.95
C GLN A 121 8.59 -19.12 -11.57
N PHE A 122 8.93 -17.86 -11.28
CA PHE A 122 10.17 -17.24 -11.76
C PHE A 122 10.55 -16.04 -10.91
N GLU A 123 11.85 -15.75 -10.89
CA GLU A 123 12.34 -14.53 -10.27
C GLU A 123 11.92 -13.30 -11.09
N ILE A 124 11.65 -12.20 -10.38
CA ILE A 124 11.18 -10.97 -10.99
C ILE A 124 11.86 -9.79 -10.27
N PRO A 125 12.07 -8.64 -10.94
CA PRO A 125 12.54 -7.44 -10.27
C PRO A 125 11.63 -7.05 -9.10
N THR A 126 12.23 -6.47 -8.06
CA THR A 126 11.48 -5.99 -6.89
C THR A 126 10.47 -4.94 -7.31
N ASP A 127 9.20 -5.24 -7.13
CA ASP A 127 8.08 -4.36 -7.46
C ASP A 127 7.12 -4.25 -6.27
N PRO A 128 7.13 -3.12 -5.53
CA PRO A 128 6.27 -2.94 -4.36
C PRO A 128 4.78 -3.01 -4.67
N SER A 129 4.40 -2.81 -5.93
CA SER A 129 2.99 -2.83 -6.36
C SER A 129 2.50 -4.21 -6.76
N GLY A 130 3.40 -5.15 -7.09
CA GLY A 130 3.05 -6.46 -7.65
C GLY A 130 2.58 -6.44 -9.11
N LYS A 131 2.55 -5.28 -9.76
CA LYS A 131 2.05 -5.13 -11.14
C LYS A 131 2.86 -5.90 -12.18
N SER A 132 4.16 -6.06 -11.95
CA SER A 132 5.00 -6.86 -12.85
C SER A 132 4.57 -8.33 -12.89
N CYS A 133 4.14 -8.88 -11.74
CA CYS A 133 3.60 -10.25 -11.66
C CYS A 133 2.17 -10.33 -12.23
N GLU A 134 1.35 -9.30 -12.02
CA GLU A 134 0.04 -9.16 -12.66
C GLU A 134 0.16 -9.18 -14.18
N SER A 135 1.01 -8.32 -14.73
CA SER A 135 1.22 -8.24 -16.19
C SER A 135 1.75 -9.53 -16.79
N ALA A 136 2.60 -10.26 -16.05
CA ALA A 136 3.04 -11.58 -16.46
C ALA A 136 1.88 -12.59 -16.54
N CYS A 137 0.94 -12.52 -15.61
CA CYS A 137 -0.27 -13.35 -15.63
C CYS A 137 -1.23 -12.96 -16.76
N GLU A 138 -1.41 -11.66 -16.99
CA GLU A 138 -2.25 -11.15 -18.09
C GLU A 138 -1.72 -11.55 -19.46
N GLY A 139 -0.39 -11.68 -19.60
CA GLY A 139 0.26 -12.13 -20.82
C GLY A 139 0.15 -13.64 -21.08
N GLU A 140 -0.40 -14.44 -20.17
CA GLU A 140 -0.52 -15.90 -20.31
C GLU A 140 -1.98 -16.37 -20.30
N GLU A 141 -2.42 -17.00 -21.39
CA GLU A 141 -3.80 -17.43 -21.62
C GLU A 141 -4.32 -18.39 -20.52
N GLY A 142 -3.45 -19.21 -19.96
CA GLY A 142 -3.76 -20.18 -18.90
C GLY A 142 -3.79 -19.59 -17.48
N CYS A 143 -3.33 -18.35 -17.30
CA CYS A 143 -3.26 -17.73 -15.98
C CYS A 143 -4.63 -17.22 -15.51
N ARG A 144 -4.98 -17.53 -14.26
CA ARG A 144 -6.24 -17.11 -13.63
C ARG A 144 -6.01 -16.31 -12.37
N ALA A 145 -4.88 -16.51 -11.70
CA ALA A 145 -4.47 -15.79 -10.52
C ALA A 145 -2.94 -15.79 -10.41
N TRP A 146 -2.43 -14.92 -9.58
CA TRP A 146 -1.00 -14.79 -9.36
C TRP A 146 -0.69 -14.42 -7.91
N THR A 147 0.54 -14.70 -7.49
CA THR A 147 1.10 -14.26 -6.22
C THR A 147 2.51 -13.76 -6.43
N TYR A 148 2.76 -12.51 -6.08
CA TYR A 148 4.08 -11.92 -5.95
C TYR A 148 4.58 -12.13 -4.53
N VAL A 149 5.75 -12.73 -4.37
CA VAL A 149 6.42 -12.93 -3.08
C VAL A 149 7.59 -11.96 -2.97
N ARG A 150 7.60 -11.17 -1.89
CA ARG A 150 8.66 -10.19 -1.62
C ARG A 150 10.01 -10.87 -1.42
N PRO A 151 11.14 -10.17 -1.73
CA PRO A 151 12.47 -10.65 -1.37
C PRO A 151 12.58 -10.99 0.13
N GLY A 152 13.39 -11.98 0.46
CA GLY A 152 13.65 -12.40 1.84
C GLY A 152 12.78 -13.54 2.36
N TYR A 153 11.69 -13.91 1.67
CA TYR A 153 10.80 -15.00 2.11
C TYR A 153 11.15 -16.36 1.55
N ILE A 154 11.48 -16.45 0.28
CA ILE A 154 11.92 -17.70 -0.37
C ILE A 154 13.30 -17.59 -1.01
N GLY A 155 13.92 -16.45 -0.96
CA GLY A 155 15.22 -16.14 -1.51
C GLY A 155 15.52 -14.66 -1.47
N SER A 156 16.68 -14.26 -2.00
CA SER A 156 17.09 -12.86 -2.06
C SER A 156 16.31 -12.06 -3.12
N SER A 157 15.76 -12.74 -4.12
CA SER A 157 14.97 -12.14 -5.20
C SER A 157 13.47 -12.17 -4.89
N ALA A 158 12.71 -11.29 -5.50
CA ALA A 158 11.26 -11.43 -5.57
C ALA A 158 10.88 -12.57 -6.51
N VAL A 159 9.80 -13.27 -6.20
CA VAL A 159 9.31 -14.41 -7.02
C VAL A 159 7.84 -14.21 -7.38
N CYS A 160 7.53 -14.45 -8.63
CA CYS A 160 6.16 -14.47 -9.15
C CYS A 160 5.70 -15.92 -9.33
N PHE A 161 4.50 -16.22 -8.83
CA PHE A 161 3.80 -17.48 -9.02
C PHE A 161 2.57 -17.24 -9.88
N LEU A 162 2.47 -17.92 -11.02
CA LEU A 162 1.30 -17.91 -11.87
C LEU A 162 0.45 -19.17 -11.62
N LYS A 163 -0.87 -18.97 -11.54
CA LYS A 163 -1.84 -19.99 -11.12
C LYS A 163 -2.90 -20.22 -12.20
N ASN A 164 -3.20 -21.48 -12.45
CA ASN A 164 -4.19 -21.89 -13.47
C ASN A 164 -5.64 -21.90 -12.96
N HIS A 165 -5.85 -21.68 -11.67
CA HIS A 165 -7.18 -21.53 -11.08
C HIS A 165 -7.14 -20.57 -9.87
N ILE A 166 -8.30 -20.01 -9.54
CA ILE A 166 -8.46 -19.07 -8.45
C ILE A 166 -8.62 -19.85 -7.13
N THR A 167 -7.66 -19.73 -6.24
CA THR A 167 -7.69 -20.33 -4.90
C THR A 167 -8.17 -19.32 -3.86
N ARG A 168 -8.47 -19.81 -2.66
CA ARG A 168 -8.91 -18.99 -1.54
C ARG A 168 -7.79 -18.05 -1.09
N PRO A 169 -8.06 -16.75 -0.84
CA PRO A 169 -7.06 -15.83 -0.30
C PRO A 169 -6.75 -16.18 1.16
N VAL A 170 -5.46 -16.20 1.49
CA VAL A 170 -4.95 -16.42 2.86
C VAL A 170 -4.05 -15.26 3.23
N ARG A 171 -4.21 -14.70 4.42
CA ARG A 171 -3.34 -13.61 4.88
C ARG A 171 -1.93 -14.10 5.08
N LYS A 172 -1.00 -13.54 4.31
CA LYS A 172 0.44 -13.75 4.41
C LYS A 172 1.18 -12.47 4.11
N PRO A 173 2.01 -11.97 5.02
CA PRO A 173 2.70 -10.68 4.88
C PRO A 173 3.73 -10.63 3.75
N CYS A 174 4.22 -11.79 3.29
CA CYS A 174 5.14 -11.90 2.17
C CYS A 174 4.62 -11.31 0.86
N CYS A 175 3.29 -11.25 0.73
CA CYS A 175 2.74 -11.50 -0.59
C CYS A 175 1.79 -10.39 -1.05
N ILE A 176 1.70 -10.26 -2.35
CA ILE A 176 0.65 -9.53 -3.05
C ILE A 176 0.07 -10.53 -4.05
N SER A 177 -1.24 -10.65 -4.07
CA SER A 177 -1.92 -11.54 -5.01
C SER A 177 -2.95 -10.81 -5.84
N GLY A 178 -3.40 -11.46 -6.90
CA GLY A 178 -4.50 -10.95 -7.71
C GLY A 178 -5.13 -12.03 -8.56
N VAL A 179 -6.22 -11.66 -9.20
CA VAL A 179 -6.99 -12.51 -10.11
C VAL A 179 -7.09 -11.82 -11.45
N VAL A 180 -6.83 -12.57 -12.52
CA VAL A 180 -7.01 -12.12 -13.90
C VAL A 180 -8.31 -12.72 -14.43
N ARG A 181 -9.14 -11.89 -15.07
CA ARG A 181 -10.46 -12.26 -15.61
C ARG A 181 -10.40 -12.52 -17.09
#